data_ddbe767d71f7eed1c6797f31883e486a
#
_entry.id   ddbe767d71f7eed1c6797f31883e486a
#
_cell.length_a   1.000
_cell.length_b   1.000
_cell.length_c   1.000
_cell.angle_alpha   90.00
_cell.angle_beta   90.00
_cell.angle_gamma   90.00
#
_symmetry.space_group_name_H-M   'P 1'
#
loop_
_entity.id
_entity.type
_entity.pdbx_description
1 polymer ?
#
loop_
_entity_poly.entity_id
_entity_poly.type
_entity_poly.pdbx_seq_one_letter_code
_entity_poly.pdbx_strand_id
1 'polypeptide(L)'
;NALLKSGQPELIYSKALEYYQKEKWSRASTLFEGVQHYYSGTPREDSISFFNARCKYKNRDYDTAATLLDDFRRKFGRSAFIEDAEGMYALCFYYLSPGPSRDQTMTGQALIAINEFMSRYPHSEQIENFKTINTELTQRLHDKAYLNAYTYYKIGRYKSAIVSLKNALKQYPESSHREEIMYLIVDASYRFASNSVAEKQTDRYLAMLDSYLSFKEEFPESKHIKEVDRMAQHARDYLDRNKQEDNNI
;
A
#
# COMPACT_ATOMS: atom_id res chain seq x y z
N ASN A 1 30.12 -17.21 22.43
CA ASN A 1 30.98 -16.02 22.52
C ASN A 1 32.49 -16.30 22.76
N ALA A 2 32.88 -17.53 23.10
CA ALA A 2 34.30 -17.89 23.21
C ALA A 2 35.02 -17.76 21.84
N LEU A 3 34.36 -18.14 20.75
CA LEU A 3 34.90 -18.07 19.40
C LEU A 3 35.20 -16.63 18.95
N LEU A 4 34.31 -15.70 19.23
CA LEU A 4 34.54 -14.27 18.93
C LEU A 4 35.73 -13.68 19.70
N LYS A 5 36.02 -14.20 20.89
CA LYS A 5 37.17 -13.82 21.71
C LYS A 5 38.50 -14.46 21.30
N SER A 6 38.46 -15.44 20.39
CA SER A 6 39.66 -16.16 19.96
C SER A 6 40.63 -15.33 19.13
N GLY A 7 40.14 -14.21 18.53
CA GLY A 7 40.94 -13.38 17.64
C GLY A 7 41.35 -14.05 16.34
N GLN A 8 40.67 -15.11 15.94
CA GLN A 8 40.97 -15.89 14.73
C GLN A 8 39.91 -15.65 13.63
N PRO A 9 40.07 -14.65 12.75
CA PRO A 9 39.04 -14.25 11.78
C PRO A 9 38.61 -15.38 10.84
N GLU A 10 39.57 -16.19 10.33
CA GLU A 10 39.27 -17.26 9.41
C GLU A 10 38.43 -18.37 10.07
N LEU A 11 38.70 -18.71 11.34
CA LEU A 11 37.92 -19.68 12.10
C LEU A 11 36.51 -19.18 12.38
N ILE A 12 36.33 -17.87 12.71
CA ILE A 12 35.04 -17.25 12.95
C ILE A 12 34.23 -17.25 11.65
N TYR A 13 34.85 -16.85 10.53
CA TYR A 13 34.21 -16.80 9.24
C TYR A 13 33.77 -18.21 8.76
N SER A 14 34.65 -19.22 8.82
CA SER A 14 34.28 -20.57 8.43
C SER A 14 33.13 -21.14 9.27
N LYS A 15 33.12 -20.83 10.57
CA LYS A 15 32.02 -21.25 11.45
C LYS A 15 30.71 -20.46 11.19
N ALA A 16 30.80 -19.20 10.77
CA ALA A 16 29.65 -18.42 10.33
C ALA A 16 29.01 -19.07 9.08
N LEU A 17 29.81 -19.46 8.10
CA LEU A 17 29.34 -20.18 6.91
C LEU A 17 28.72 -21.53 7.26
N GLU A 18 29.33 -22.29 8.18
CA GLU A 18 28.76 -23.57 8.65
C GLU A 18 27.35 -23.36 9.25
N TYR A 19 27.18 -22.33 10.11
CA TYR A 19 25.87 -22.03 10.68
C TYR A 19 24.89 -21.52 9.62
N TYR A 20 25.37 -20.76 8.64
CA TYR A 20 24.57 -20.28 7.52
C TYR A 20 24.02 -21.44 6.69
N GLN A 21 24.88 -22.41 6.32
CA GLN A 21 24.49 -23.64 5.60
C GLN A 21 23.50 -24.51 6.38
N LYS A 22 23.59 -24.49 7.72
CA LYS A 22 22.68 -25.20 8.63
C LYS A 22 21.41 -24.35 8.96
N GLU A 23 21.20 -23.27 8.27
CA GLU A 23 20.06 -22.33 8.45
C GLU A 23 19.95 -21.80 9.90
N LYS A 24 21.05 -21.80 10.66
CA LYS A 24 21.12 -21.23 12.02
C LYS A 24 21.38 -19.72 11.94
N TRP A 25 20.43 -19.01 11.33
CA TRP A 25 20.57 -17.61 10.90
C TRP A 25 21.04 -16.67 11.99
N SER A 26 20.48 -16.74 13.20
CA SER A 26 20.88 -15.87 14.31
C SER A 26 22.33 -16.10 14.72
N ARG A 27 22.79 -17.36 14.75
CA ARG A 27 24.19 -17.69 15.09
C ARG A 27 25.15 -17.26 13.98
N ALA A 28 24.78 -17.48 12.74
CA ALA A 28 25.55 -17.05 11.58
C ALA A 28 25.71 -15.52 11.56
N SER A 29 24.61 -14.75 11.72
CA SER A 29 24.63 -13.31 11.79
C SER A 29 25.56 -12.77 12.88
N THR A 30 25.47 -13.31 14.11
CA THR A 30 26.36 -12.89 15.21
C THR A 30 27.84 -13.07 14.87
N LEU A 31 28.21 -14.15 14.16
CA LEU A 31 29.59 -14.39 13.77
C LEU A 31 30.00 -13.50 12.57
N PHE A 32 29.13 -13.30 11.59
CA PHE A 32 29.39 -12.37 10.48
C PHE A 32 29.59 -10.93 10.99
N GLU A 33 28.75 -10.46 11.90
CA GLU A 33 28.92 -9.14 12.55
C GLU A 33 30.26 -9.06 13.29
N GLY A 34 30.59 -10.09 14.04
CA GLY A 34 31.83 -10.09 14.83
C GLY A 34 33.11 -10.15 14.00
N VAL A 35 33.06 -10.69 12.76
CA VAL A 35 34.22 -10.83 11.91
C VAL A 35 34.35 -9.71 10.86
N GLN A 36 33.30 -8.96 10.59
CA GLN A 36 33.21 -7.98 9.51
C GLN A 36 34.35 -6.97 9.52
N HIS A 37 34.75 -6.47 10.67
CA HIS A 37 35.81 -5.46 10.79
C HIS A 37 37.20 -5.97 10.38
N TYR A 38 37.47 -7.29 10.48
CA TYR A 38 38.75 -7.87 10.04
C TYR A 38 38.87 -7.93 8.51
N TYR A 39 37.73 -7.93 7.80
CA TYR A 39 37.69 -8.06 6.34
C TYR A 39 37.39 -6.74 5.63
N SER A 40 37.38 -5.61 6.36
CA SER A 40 37.16 -4.29 5.76
C SER A 40 38.24 -4.01 4.70
N GLY A 41 37.81 -3.58 3.49
CA GLY A 41 38.68 -3.32 2.36
C GLY A 41 39.20 -4.57 1.63
N THR A 42 38.78 -5.77 2.03
CA THR A 42 39.17 -7.02 1.37
C THR A 42 38.09 -7.49 0.36
N PRO A 43 38.43 -8.38 -0.58
CA PRO A 43 37.45 -8.96 -1.50
C PRO A 43 36.32 -9.77 -0.85
N ARG A 44 36.42 -10.08 0.43
CA ARG A 44 35.38 -10.82 1.18
C ARG A 44 34.40 -9.92 1.93
N GLU A 45 34.64 -8.61 1.93
CA GLU A 45 33.81 -7.69 2.69
C GLU A 45 32.38 -7.68 2.20
N ASP A 46 32.15 -7.72 0.87
CA ASP A 46 30.82 -7.72 0.28
C ASP A 46 30.04 -9.00 0.62
N SER A 47 30.66 -10.18 0.50
CA SER A 47 30.00 -11.44 0.82
C SER A 47 29.64 -11.56 2.29
N ILE A 48 30.50 -11.10 3.21
CA ILE A 48 30.21 -11.06 4.65
C ILE A 48 29.01 -10.13 4.95
N SER A 49 29.04 -8.93 4.37
CA SER A 49 27.95 -7.95 4.53
C SER A 49 26.62 -8.49 3.99
N PHE A 50 26.64 -9.10 2.79
CA PHE A 50 25.48 -9.69 2.18
C PHE A 50 24.91 -10.87 3.00
N PHE A 51 25.76 -11.82 3.42
CA PHE A 51 25.31 -12.97 4.21
C PHE A 51 24.76 -12.56 5.57
N ASN A 52 25.34 -11.55 6.21
CA ASN A 52 24.78 -10.98 7.44
C ASN A 52 23.37 -10.41 7.22
N ALA A 53 23.21 -9.54 6.22
CA ALA A 53 21.90 -8.97 5.86
C ALA A 53 20.88 -10.08 5.51
N ARG A 54 21.29 -11.08 4.75
CA ARG A 54 20.45 -12.23 4.41
C ARG A 54 20.06 -13.07 5.64
N CYS A 55 20.93 -13.20 6.62
CA CYS A 55 20.59 -13.86 7.89
C CYS A 55 19.50 -13.09 8.65
N LYS A 56 19.57 -11.76 8.71
CA LYS A 56 18.51 -10.93 9.32
C LYS A 56 17.18 -11.11 8.58
N TYR A 57 17.20 -11.06 7.25
CA TYR A 57 16.03 -11.29 6.42
C TYR A 57 15.40 -12.68 6.69
N LYS A 58 16.21 -13.74 6.72
CA LYS A 58 15.74 -15.11 7.01
C LYS A 58 15.22 -15.29 8.44
N ASN A 59 15.71 -14.50 9.38
CA ASN A 59 15.19 -14.42 10.75
C ASN A 59 13.90 -13.55 10.84
N ARG A 60 13.40 -13.01 9.74
CA ARG A 60 12.25 -12.08 9.67
C ARG A 60 12.49 -10.75 10.41
N ASP A 61 13.74 -10.42 10.68
CA ASP A 61 14.16 -9.11 11.20
C ASP A 61 14.29 -8.17 10.00
N TYR A 62 13.13 -7.83 9.39
CA TYR A 62 13.07 -7.13 8.12
C TYR A 62 13.53 -5.67 8.21
N ASP A 63 13.36 -5.04 9.36
CA ASP A 63 13.78 -3.67 9.59
C ASP A 63 15.32 -3.57 9.59
N THR A 64 15.98 -4.42 10.39
CA THR A 64 17.45 -4.50 10.40
C THR A 64 17.99 -4.98 9.04
N ALA A 65 17.32 -5.95 8.41
CA ALA A 65 17.72 -6.44 7.10
C ALA A 65 17.66 -5.34 6.03
N ALA A 66 16.59 -4.53 6.02
CA ALA A 66 16.45 -3.41 5.07
C ALA A 66 17.59 -2.41 5.23
N THR A 67 17.96 -2.05 6.48
CA THR A 67 19.07 -1.14 6.75
C THR A 67 20.39 -1.70 6.23
N LEU A 68 20.71 -2.96 6.55
CA LEU A 68 21.96 -3.61 6.10
C LEU A 68 22.00 -3.77 4.57
N LEU A 69 20.86 -4.06 3.94
CA LEU A 69 20.77 -4.18 2.48
C LEU A 69 20.90 -2.82 1.79
N ASP A 70 20.40 -1.74 2.39
CA ASP A 70 20.59 -0.39 1.87
C ASP A 70 22.06 0.03 1.94
N ASP A 71 22.73 -0.22 3.06
CA ASP A 71 24.18 0.00 3.20
C ASP A 71 24.96 -0.82 2.19
N PHE A 72 24.58 -2.09 1.97
CA PHE A 72 25.20 -2.95 0.98
C PHE A 72 25.05 -2.39 -0.44
N ARG A 73 23.86 -1.98 -0.83
CA ARG A 73 23.59 -1.40 -2.16
C ARG A 73 24.44 -0.16 -2.44
N ARG A 74 24.59 0.69 -1.44
CA ARG A 74 25.37 1.93 -1.54
C ARG A 74 26.87 1.65 -1.66
N LYS A 75 27.37 0.66 -0.93
CA LYS A 75 28.81 0.37 -0.85
C LYS A 75 29.28 -0.57 -1.96
N PHE A 76 28.48 -1.57 -2.29
CA PHE A 76 28.88 -2.68 -3.15
C PHE A 76 28.03 -2.81 -4.44
N GLY A 77 27.74 -1.68 -5.09
CA GLY A 77 26.89 -1.63 -6.29
C GLY A 77 27.39 -2.43 -7.52
N ARG A 78 28.59 -3.01 -7.45
CA ARG A 78 29.16 -3.89 -8.48
C ARG A 78 29.38 -5.33 -8.01
N SER A 79 28.90 -5.66 -6.81
CA SER A 79 28.97 -7.01 -6.26
C SER A 79 28.12 -7.99 -7.07
N ALA A 80 28.53 -9.25 -7.13
CA ALA A 80 27.73 -10.33 -7.70
C ALA A 80 26.41 -10.56 -6.95
N PHE A 81 26.29 -10.06 -5.73
CA PHE A 81 25.10 -10.18 -4.89
C PHE A 81 24.14 -8.99 -5.01
N ILE A 82 24.42 -8.01 -5.89
CA ILE A 82 23.67 -6.74 -5.90
C ILE A 82 22.20 -6.93 -6.28
N GLU A 83 21.91 -7.77 -7.27
CA GLU A 83 20.53 -8.07 -7.68
C GLU A 83 19.74 -8.73 -6.56
N ASP A 84 20.30 -9.75 -5.91
CA ASP A 84 19.68 -10.43 -4.77
C ASP A 84 19.46 -9.46 -3.59
N ALA A 85 20.42 -8.59 -3.33
CA ALA A 85 20.35 -7.61 -2.25
C ALA A 85 19.22 -6.59 -2.50
N GLU A 86 19.10 -6.08 -3.73
CA GLU A 86 18.03 -5.15 -4.09
C GLU A 86 16.65 -5.81 -4.08
N GLY A 87 16.54 -7.05 -4.53
CA GLY A 87 15.31 -7.83 -4.44
C GLY A 87 14.89 -8.07 -2.99
N MET A 88 15.82 -8.48 -2.13
CA MET A 88 15.53 -8.66 -0.69
C MET A 88 15.20 -7.34 0.00
N TYR A 89 15.85 -6.24 -0.36
CA TYR A 89 15.53 -4.91 0.16
C TYR A 89 14.06 -4.54 -0.11
N ALA A 90 13.60 -4.72 -1.33
CA ALA A 90 12.20 -4.49 -1.69
C ALA A 90 11.24 -5.40 -0.91
N LEU A 91 11.58 -6.69 -0.77
CA LEU A 91 10.79 -7.66 -0.01
C LEU A 91 10.75 -7.35 1.49
N CYS A 92 11.78 -6.74 2.08
CA CYS A 92 11.72 -6.31 3.47
C CYS A 92 10.55 -5.34 3.71
N PHE A 93 10.38 -4.33 2.86
CA PHE A 93 9.26 -3.39 2.98
C PHE A 93 7.91 -4.04 2.69
N TYR A 94 7.85 -5.00 1.76
CA TYR A 94 6.64 -5.78 1.54
C TYR A 94 6.20 -6.50 2.81
N TYR A 95 7.11 -7.17 3.50
CA TYR A 95 6.79 -7.86 4.76
C TYR A 95 6.51 -6.92 5.94
N LEU A 96 7.06 -5.71 5.92
CA LEU A 96 6.77 -4.67 6.89
C LEU A 96 5.46 -3.90 6.59
N SER A 97 4.94 -4.01 5.38
CA SER A 97 3.70 -3.36 4.95
C SER A 97 2.49 -3.95 5.68
N PRO A 98 1.75 -3.14 6.45
CA PRO A 98 0.60 -3.61 7.22
C PRO A 98 -0.67 -3.73 6.36
N GLY A 99 -1.74 -4.24 6.95
CA GLY A 99 -3.07 -4.21 6.32
C GLY A 99 -3.60 -2.79 6.08
N PRO A 100 -4.62 -2.62 5.21
CA PRO A 100 -5.04 -1.31 4.69
C PRO A 100 -5.60 -0.34 5.75
N SER A 101 -6.04 -0.83 6.92
CA SER A 101 -6.53 0.03 8.00
C SER A 101 -5.44 0.81 8.75
N ARG A 102 -4.18 0.41 8.61
CA ARG A 102 -3.02 1.00 9.29
C ARG A 102 -2.32 2.03 8.39
N ASP A 103 -1.25 2.66 8.90
CA ASP A 103 -0.38 3.52 8.11
C ASP A 103 0.26 2.76 6.95
N GLN A 104 0.33 3.38 5.77
CA GLN A 104 0.80 2.75 4.53
C GLN A 104 2.17 3.26 4.07
N THR A 105 2.96 3.86 4.96
CA THR A 105 4.31 4.34 4.65
C THR A 105 5.20 3.21 4.11
N MET A 106 5.19 2.05 4.79
CA MET A 106 5.96 0.88 4.34
C MET A 106 5.47 0.33 3.00
N THR A 107 4.17 0.37 2.74
CA THR A 107 3.59 0.01 1.44
C THR A 107 4.11 0.90 0.32
N GLY A 108 4.16 2.21 0.56
CA GLY A 108 4.73 3.17 -0.39
C GLY A 108 6.22 2.90 -0.66
N GLN A 109 7.00 2.65 0.38
CA GLN A 109 8.43 2.30 0.24
C GLN A 109 8.63 0.99 -0.52
N ALA A 110 7.80 -0.03 -0.26
CA ALA A 110 7.83 -1.29 -0.99
C ALA A 110 7.57 -1.09 -2.49
N LEU A 111 6.54 -0.32 -2.84
CA LEU A 111 6.20 -0.03 -4.25
C LEU A 111 7.34 0.69 -4.97
N ILE A 112 7.98 1.67 -4.32
CA ILE A 112 9.14 2.38 -4.88
C ILE A 112 10.29 1.39 -5.14
N ALA A 113 10.68 0.62 -4.12
CA ALA A 113 11.80 -0.32 -4.22
C ALA A 113 11.54 -1.43 -5.26
N ILE A 114 10.30 -1.94 -5.34
CA ILE A 114 9.90 -2.94 -6.35
C ILE A 114 9.98 -2.37 -7.76
N ASN A 115 9.47 -1.15 -7.98
CA ASN A 115 9.51 -0.52 -9.31
C ASN A 115 10.96 -0.19 -9.73
N GLU A 116 11.81 0.25 -8.81
CA GLU A 116 13.24 0.43 -9.06
C GLU A 116 13.91 -0.90 -9.46
N PHE A 117 13.63 -1.99 -8.72
CA PHE A 117 14.16 -3.32 -9.03
C PHE A 117 13.71 -3.79 -10.42
N MET A 118 12.41 -3.74 -10.72
CA MET A 118 11.87 -4.16 -12.03
C MET A 118 12.44 -3.35 -13.20
N SER A 119 12.68 -2.05 -12.98
CA SER A 119 13.28 -1.17 -13.98
C SER A 119 14.75 -1.49 -14.23
N ARG A 120 15.50 -1.84 -13.17
CA ARG A 120 16.94 -2.13 -13.25
C ARG A 120 17.24 -3.53 -13.76
N TYR A 121 16.39 -4.50 -13.41
CA TYR A 121 16.56 -5.92 -13.72
C TYR A 121 15.35 -6.51 -14.49
N PRO A 122 15.03 -6.01 -15.70
CA PRO A 122 13.82 -6.40 -16.43
C PRO A 122 13.78 -7.88 -16.85
N HIS A 123 14.92 -8.58 -16.78
CA HIS A 123 15.05 -10.00 -17.12
C HIS A 123 15.30 -10.90 -15.90
N SER A 124 15.17 -10.37 -14.69
CA SER A 124 15.29 -11.15 -13.46
C SER A 124 14.21 -12.22 -13.35
N GLU A 125 14.55 -13.38 -12.83
CA GLU A 125 13.59 -14.45 -12.53
C GLU A 125 12.54 -14.02 -11.49
N GLN A 126 12.80 -12.96 -10.73
CA GLN A 126 11.90 -12.43 -9.70
C GLN A 126 10.79 -11.51 -10.25
N ILE A 127 10.84 -11.12 -11.52
CA ILE A 127 9.94 -10.11 -12.11
C ILE A 127 8.45 -10.46 -11.94
N GLU A 128 8.06 -11.70 -12.24
CA GLU A 128 6.65 -12.09 -12.14
C GLU A 128 6.15 -12.08 -10.68
N ASN A 129 7.00 -12.47 -9.75
CA ASN A 129 6.69 -12.35 -8.32
C ASN A 129 6.53 -10.87 -7.90
N PHE A 130 7.41 -9.98 -8.34
CA PHE A 130 7.31 -8.56 -8.03
C PHE A 130 6.11 -7.88 -8.67
N LYS A 131 5.69 -8.26 -9.88
CA LYS A 131 4.43 -7.78 -10.49
C LYS A 131 3.23 -8.16 -9.63
N THR A 132 3.19 -9.40 -9.15
CA THR A 132 2.11 -9.88 -8.26
C THR A 132 2.07 -9.08 -6.96
N ILE A 133 3.23 -8.89 -6.31
CA ILE A 133 3.35 -8.11 -5.07
C ILE A 133 2.97 -6.64 -5.32
N ASN A 134 3.40 -6.06 -6.45
CA ASN A 134 3.05 -4.68 -6.82
C ASN A 134 1.53 -4.49 -6.91
N THR A 135 0.84 -5.44 -7.56
CA THR A 135 -0.63 -5.43 -7.66
C THR A 135 -1.28 -5.52 -6.28
N GLU A 136 -0.80 -6.43 -5.42
CA GLU A 136 -1.30 -6.58 -4.05
C GLU A 136 -1.12 -5.29 -3.22
N LEU A 137 0.07 -4.69 -3.26
CA LEU A 137 0.36 -3.46 -2.52
C LEU A 137 -0.45 -2.26 -3.04
N THR A 138 -0.65 -2.18 -4.35
CA THR A 138 -1.50 -1.17 -4.97
C THR A 138 -2.95 -1.32 -4.49
N GLN A 139 -3.46 -2.55 -4.44
CA GLN A 139 -4.80 -2.82 -3.90
C GLN A 139 -4.92 -2.40 -2.43
N ARG A 140 -3.89 -2.59 -1.60
CA ARG A 140 -3.89 -2.10 -0.20
C ARG A 140 -4.07 -0.58 -0.10
N LEU A 141 -3.49 0.20 -1.02
CA LEU A 141 -3.68 1.65 -1.08
C LEU A 141 -5.10 2.03 -1.51
N HIS A 142 -5.68 1.31 -2.48
CA HIS A 142 -7.08 1.48 -2.89
C HIS A 142 -8.02 1.20 -1.72
N ASP A 143 -7.81 0.08 -1.02
CA ASP A 143 -8.58 -0.30 0.16
C ASP A 143 -8.46 0.75 1.27
N LYS A 144 -7.27 1.30 1.50
CA LYS A 144 -7.05 2.38 2.47
C LYS A 144 -7.87 3.61 2.16
N ALA A 145 -7.85 4.06 0.90
CA ALA A 145 -8.60 5.23 0.47
C ALA A 145 -10.11 5.03 0.64
N TYR A 146 -10.61 3.86 0.23
CA TYR A 146 -12.00 3.47 0.42
C TYR A 146 -12.39 3.43 1.90
N LEU A 147 -11.63 2.72 2.76
CA LEU A 147 -11.93 2.57 4.19
C LEU A 147 -11.95 3.91 4.93
N ASN A 148 -11.02 4.81 4.59
CA ASN A 148 -11.00 6.15 5.16
C ASN A 148 -12.27 6.93 4.80
N ALA A 149 -12.68 6.91 3.53
CA ALA A 149 -13.89 7.58 3.07
C ALA A 149 -15.16 6.95 3.65
N TYR A 150 -15.23 5.62 3.67
CA TYR A 150 -16.34 4.85 4.24
C TYR A 150 -16.53 5.10 5.74
N THR A 151 -15.46 5.39 6.47
CA THR A 151 -15.56 5.75 7.90
C THR A 151 -16.41 7.00 8.11
N TYR A 152 -16.23 8.06 7.31
CA TYR A 152 -17.07 9.25 7.38
C TYR A 152 -18.53 8.95 7.07
N TYR A 153 -18.79 8.08 6.09
CA TYR A 153 -20.14 7.64 5.75
C TYR A 153 -20.80 6.92 6.94
N LYS A 154 -20.12 5.95 7.54
CA LYS A 154 -20.65 5.16 8.68
C LYS A 154 -21.00 6.01 9.89
N ILE A 155 -20.26 7.07 10.17
CA ILE A 155 -20.55 7.97 11.29
C ILE A 155 -21.51 9.10 10.94
N GLY A 156 -22.14 9.05 9.76
CA GLY A 156 -23.16 10.02 9.33
C GLY A 156 -22.60 11.39 8.94
N ARG A 157 -21.28 11.53 8.72
CA ARG A 157 -20.64 12.76 8.26
C ARG A 157 -20.69 12.87 6.74
N TYR A 158 -21.91 12.90 6.19
CA TYR A 158 -22.16 12.76 4.75
C TYR A 158 -21.43 13.79 3.88
N LYS A 159 -21.35 15.06 4.29
CA LYS A 159 -20.55 16.07 3.55
C LYS A 159 -19.08 15.65 3.42
N SER A 160 -18.47 15.22 4.52
CA SER A 160 -17.08 14.76 4.53
C SER A 160 -16.91 13.45 3.76
N ALA A 161 -17.88 12.53 3.87
CA ALA A 161 -17.91 11.29 3.12
C ALA A 161 -17.89 11.54 1.60
N ILE A 162 -18.76 12.42 1.09
CA ILE A 162 -18.82 12.77 -0.34
C ILE A 162 -17.46 13.29 -0.83
N VAL A 163 -16.85 14.20 -0.08
CA VAL A 163 -15.52 14.76 -0.44
C VAL A 163 -14.45 13.66 -0.46
N SER A 164 -14.40 12.84 0.61
CA SER A 164 -13.40 11.77 0.71
C SER A 164 -13.58 10.68 -0.34
N LEU A 165 -14.84 10.29 -0.64
CA LEU A 165 -15.17 9.31 -1.69
C LEU A 165 -14.78 9.82 -3.08
N LYS A 166 -15.09 11.09 -3.40
CA LYS A 166 -14.67 11.72 -4.66
C LYS A 166 -13.14 11.80 -4.78
N ASN A 167 -12.44 12.10 -3.69
CA ASN A 167 -10.98 12.11 -3.67
C ASN A 167 -10.41 10.69 -3.90
N ALA A 168 -11.01 9.64 -3.31
CA ALA A 168 -10.60 8.26 -3.53
C ALA A 168 -10.74 7.84 -5.01
N LEU A 169 -11.86 8.19 -5.67
CA LEU A 169 -12.04 7.97 -7.11
C LEU A 169 -11.02 8.71 -7.97
N LYS A 170 -10.71 9.96 -7.61
CA LYS A 170 -9.73 10.76 -8.34
C LYS A 170 -8.32 10.19 -8.19
N GLN A 171 -7.97 9.72 -6.99
CA GLN A 171 -6.65 9.17 -6.69
C GLN A 171 -6.45 7.78 -7.30
N TYR A 172 -7.50 6.96 -7.29
CA TYR A 172 -7.46 5.58 -7.75
C TYR A 172 -8.65 5.26 -8.67
N PRO A 173 -8.65 5.75 -9.92
CA PRO A 173 -9.76 5.57 -10.85
C PRO A 173 -10.03 4.10 -11.20
N GLU A 174 -9.00 3.25 -11.17
CA GLU A 174 -9.05 1.82 -11.47
C GLU A 174 -9.35 0.94 -10.23
N SER A 175 -9.79 1.55 -9.11
CA SER A 175 -10.06 0.82 -7.87
C SER A 175 -11.18 -0.20 -8.07
N SER A 176 -11.00 -1.41 -7.52
CA SER A 176 -12.04 -2.43 -7.44
C SER A 176 -13.27 -2.00 -6.63
N HIS A 177 -13.13 -0.95 -5.81
CA HIS A 177 -14.22 -0.33 -5.05
C HIS A 177 -14.99 0.74 -5.82
N ARG A 178 -14.68 0.98 -7.12
CA ARG A 178 -15.23 2.10 -7.89
C ARG A 178 -16.75 2.14 -7.89
N GLU A 179 -17.40 1.02 -8.19
CA GLU A 179 -18.88 0.92 -8.18
C GLU A 179 -19.44 1.26 -6.80
N GLU A 180 -18.91 0.66 -5.75
CA GLU A 180 -19.36 0.90 -4.36
C GLU A 180 -19.13 2.33 -3.92
N ILE A 181 -17.98 2.92 -4.27
CA ILE A 181 -17.69 4.32 -3.96
C ILE A 181 -18.70 5.25 -4.65
N MET A 182 -19.00 5.02 -5.93
CA MET A 182 -19.94 5.85 -6.66
C MET A 182 -21.38 5.71 -6.13
N TYR A 183 -21.79 4.49 -5.79
CA TYR A 183 -23.05 4.28 -5.08
C TYR A 183 -23.11 5.06 -3.75
N LEU A 184 -22.06 4.95 -2.92
CA LEU A 184 -21.99 5.66 -1.63
C LEU A 184 -22.00 7.19 -1.79
N ILE A 185 -21.46 7.72 -2.89
CA ILE A 185 -21.56 9.16 -3.19
C ILE A 185 -23.01 9.54 -3.42
N VAL A 186 -23.78 8.76 -4.17
CA VAL A 186 -25.19 9.01 -4.41
C VAL A 186 -25.99 8.96 -3.10
N ASP A 187 -25.85 7.90 -2.32
CA ASP A 187 -26.56 7.73 -1.06
C ASP A 187 -26.18 8.80 -0.03
N ALA A 188 -24.87 9.08 0.14
CA ALA A 188 -24.42 10.15 1.03
C ALA A 188 -24.94 11.52 0.61
N SER A 189 -24.99 11.82 -0.70
CA SER A 189 -25.52 13.07 -1.25
C SER A 189 -27.02 13.19 -1.00
N TYR A 190 -27.77 12.09 -1.17
CA TYR A 190 -29.19 12.03 -0.87
C TYR A 190 -29.46 12.28 0.63
N ARG A 191 -28.75 11.57 1.52
CA ARG A 191 -28.89 11.78 2.98
C ARG A 191 -28.46 13.17 3.41
N PHE A 192 -27.43 13.73 2.78
CA PHE A 192 -26.98 15.08 3.07
C PHE A 192 -28.00 16.13 2.61
N ALA A 193 -28.66 15.94 1.49
CA ALA A 193 -29.75 16.79 1.03
C ALA A 193 -30.96 16.69 1.95
N SER A 194 -31.45 15.48 2.24
CA SER A 194 -32.64 15.22 3.06
C SER A 194 -32.52 15.78 4.49
N ASN A 195 -31.31 15.77 5.07
CA ASN A 195 -31.04 16.28 6.42
C ASN A 195 -30.64 17.77 6.44
N SER A 196 -30.89 18.50 5.36
CA SER A 196 -30.51 19.90 5.24
C SER A 196 -31.68 20.82 5.53
N VAL A 197 -31.39 22.07 5.87
CA VAL A 197 -32.39 23.14 5.92
C VAL A 197 -32.96 23.39 4.53
N ALA A 198 -34.24 23.80 4.46
CA ALA A 198 -34.99 23.92 3.19
C ALA A 198 -34.26 24.74 2.12
N GLU A 199 -33.66 25.87 2.52
CA GLU A 199 -32.96 26.79 1.62
C GLU A 199 -31.75 26.15 0.89
N LYS A 200 -31.25 25.02 1.41
CA LYS A 200 -30.09 24.31 0.84
C LYS A 200 -30.45 22.98 0.19
N GLN A 201 -31.68 22.51 0.36
CA GLN A 201 -32.07 21.19 -0.16
C GLN A 201 -32.08 21.14 -1.67
N THR A 202 -32.57 22.20 -2.34
CA THR A 202 -32.64 22.28 -3.80
C THR A 202 -31.27 22.07 -4.44
N ASP A 203 -30.26 22.87 -4.07
CA ASP A 203 -28.91 22.73 -4.63
C ASP A 203 -28.29 21.35 -4.35
N ARG A 204 -28.58 20.80 -3.17
CA ARG A 204 -28.01 19.49 -2.77
C ARG A 204 -28.68 18.33 -3.49
N TYR A 205 -29.99 18.39 -3.75
CA TYR A 205 -30.68 17.39 -4.56
C TYR A 205 -30.22 17.45 -6.03
N LEU A 206 -29.99 18.64 -6.57
CA LEU A 206 -29.39 18.78 -7.91
C LEU A 206 -28.02 18.12 -7.98
N ALA A 207 -27.12 18.42 -7.04
CA ALA A 207 -25.80 17.79 -6.98
C ALA A 207 -25.85 16.26 -6.76
N MET A 208 -26.86 15.76 -6.05
CA MET A 208 -27.12 14.32 -5.90
C MET A 208 -27.54 13.71 -7.24
N LEU A 209 -28.44 14.38 -7.99
CA LEU A 209 -28.88 13.88 -9.30
C LEU A 209 -27.72 13.81 -10.31
N ASP A 210 -26.78 14.76 -10.28
CA ASP A 210 -25.57 14.67 -11.12
C ASP A 210 -24.75 13.39 -10.79
N SER A 211 -24.59 13.11 -9.49
CA SER A 211 -23.90 11.91 -9.04
C SER A 211 -24.64 10.62 -9.43
N TYR A 212 -25.97 10.64 -9.34
CA TYR A 212 -26.84 9.54 -9.78
C TYR A 212 -26.72 9.27 -11.27
N LEU A 213 -26.74 10.32 -12.11
CA LEU A 213 -26.61 10.16 -13.56
C LEU A 213 -25.25 9.52 -13.91
N SER A 214 -24.18 10.00 -13.31
CA SER A 214 -22.84 9.44 -13.51
C SER A 214 -22.78 7.96 -13.08
N PHE A 215 -23.40 7.60 -11.94
CA PHE A 215 -23.45 6.21 -11.48
C PHE A 215 -24.25 5.33 -12.45
N LYS A 216 -25.41 5.79 -12.89
CA LYS A 216 -26.31 5.04 -13.78
C LYS A 216 -25.70 4.84 -15.17
N GLU A 217 -24.96 5.82 -15.68
CA GLU A 217 -24.26 5.74 -16.95
C GLU A 217 -23.14 4.69 -16.90
N GLU A 218 -22.35 4.68 -15.82
CA GLU A 218 -21.20 3.80 -15.69
C GLU A 218 -21.59 2.37 -15.24
N PHE A 219 -22.63 2.24 -14.39
CA PHE A 219 -23.06 0.95 -13.80
C PHE A 219 -24.56 0.71 -13.99
N PRO A 220 -25.08 0.60 -15.22
CA PRO A 220 -26.52 0.45 -15.49
C PRO A 220 -27.12 -0.85 -14.94
N GLU A 221 -26.30 -1.89 -14.74
CA GLU A 221 -26.74 -3.19 -14.23
C GLU A 221 -26.33 -3.42 -12.76
N SER A 222 -25.93 -2.36 -12.05
CA SER A 222 -25.56 -2.47 -10.64
C SER A 222 -26.68 -3.04 -9.79
N LYS A 223 -26.32 -3.84 -8.80
CA LYS A 223 -27.26 -4.30 -7.76
C LYS A 223 -27.96 -3.15 -7.03
N HIS A 224 -27.34 -1.96 -7.01
CA HIS A 224 -27.83 -0.75 -6.34
C HIS A 224 -28.77 0.10 -7.21
N ILE A 225 -28.96 -0.24 -8.50
CA ILE A 225 -29.70 0.60 -9.45
C ILE A 225 -31.12 0.94 -8.98
N LYS A 226 -31.86 -0.04 -8.45
CA LYS A 226 -33.22 0.16 -7.95
C LYS A 226 -33.30 1.10 -6.76
N GLU A 227 -32.27 1.12 -5.95
CA GLU A 227 -32.18 1.97 -4.75
C GLU A 227 -31.88 3.41 -5.14
N VAL A 228 -30.87 3.62 -5.99
CA VAL A 228 -30.53 4.97 -6.47
C VAL A 228 -31.61 5.57 -7.36
N ASP A 229 -32.32 4.75 -8.15
CA ASP A 229 -33.49 5.22 -8.93
C ASP A 229 -34.61 5.75 -8.03
N ARG A 230 -34.89 5.09 -6.87
CA ARG A 230 -35.87 5.57 -5.89
C ARG A 230 -35.42 6.89 -5.24
N MET A 231 -34.14 7.02 -4.90
CA MET A 231 -33.59 8.27 -4.36
C MET A 231 -33.69 9.42 -5.37
N ALA A 232 -33.39 9.14 -6.65
CA ALA A 232 -33.47 10.11 -7.71
C ALA A 232 -34.92 10.54 -7.98
N GLN A 233 -35.88 9.64 -7.93
CA GLN A 233 -37.30 9.97 -8.09
C GLN A 233 -37.77 10.88 -6.93
N HIS A 234 -37.43 10.53 -5.68
CA HIS A 234 -37.77 11.38 -4.55
C HIS A 234 -37.15 12.79 -4.66
N ALA A 235 -35.90 12.89 -5.12
CA ALA A 235 -35.25 14.18 -5.34
C ALA A 235 -35.98 15.01 -6.40
N ARG A 236 -36.39 14.41 -7.52
CA ARG A 236 -37.18 15.08 -8.59
C ARG A 236 -38.53 15.56 -8.07
N ASP A 237 -39.27 14.70 -7.36
CA ASP A 237 -40.56 15.04 -6.81
C ASP A 237 -40.48 16.21 -5.82
N TYR A 238 -39.39 16.30 -5.07
CA TYR A 238 -39.10 17.44 -4.19
C TYR A 238 -38.86 18.72 -4.99
N LEU A 239 -38.01 18.64 -6.01
CA LEU A 239 -37.65 19.80 -6.85
C LEU A 239 -38.88 20.36 -7.64
N ASP A 240 -39.75 19.47 -8.12
CA ASP A 240 -40.95 19.87 -8.87
C ASP A 240 -41.97 20.55 -7.96
N ARG A 241 -42.15 20.07 -6.71
CA ARG A 241 -43.02 20.75 -5.72
C ARG A 241 -42.54 22.15 -5.38
N ASN A 242 -41.25 22.33 -5.12
CA ASN A 242 -40.72 23.66 -4.78
C ASN A 242 -40.82 24.63 -5.93
N LYS A 243 -40.65 24.19 -7.19
CA LYS A 243 -40.86 25.07 -8.37
C LYS A 243 -42.31 25.55 -8.51
N GLN A 244 -43.29 24.71 -8.13
CA GLN A 244 -44.71 25.09 -8.15
C GLN A 244 -45.06 26.09 -7.05
N GLU A 245 -44.43 25.98 -5.88
CA GLU A 245 -44.61 26.92 -4.78
C GLU A 245 -44.03 28.32 -5.14
N ASP A 246 -42.84 28.36 -5.72
CA ASP A 246 -42.17 29.60 -6.16
C ASP A 246 -42.94 30.32 -7.29
N ASN A 247 -43.63 29.58 -8.17
CA ASN A 247 -44.44 30.15 -9.26
C ASN A 247 -45.83 30.63 -8.80
N ASN A 248 -46.27 30.31 -7.59
CA ASN A 248 -47.55 30.71 -7.04
C ASN A 248 -47.48 31.92 -6.09
N ILE A 249 -46.26 32.49 -5.90
CA ILE A 249 -45.99 33.70 -5.12
C ILE A 249 -45.76 34.87 -6.08
#